data_7f7e9121b5d6a8a57904b0266784b054
#
_entry.id   7f7e9121b5d6a8a57904b0266784b054
#
_cell.length_a   1.000
_cell.length_b   1.000
_cell.length_c   1.000
_cell.angle_alpha   90.00
_cell.angle_beta   90.00
_cell.angle_gamma   90.00
#
_symmetry.space_group_name_H-M   'P 1'
#
loop_
_entity.id
_entity.type
_entity.pdbx_description
1 polymer ?
#
loop_
_entity_poly.entity_id
_entity_poly.type
_entity_poly.pdbx_seq_one_letter_code
_entity_poly.pdbx_strand_id
1 'polypeptide(L)'
;MAEAGAVERLADPAVESRLARLDQLLEGLESAPGPGTRSAIEAVRLLTEVYGEALARVMDHADAQLSERLADDELLGHLLVLHGIHPEPVERRAARAVERLRPAVQERGGDVEWAGVDGEVGRVRLTTGGCGSGCGGGTSDVTAAVQEAVLAVAPELTAVEPAPATAPAAFVPLTTLTHRGSP
;
A
#
# COMPACT_ATOMS: atom_id res chain seq x y z
N MET A 1 12.39 4.78 45.80
CA MET A 1 12.07 4.09 44.53
C MET A 1 10.89 4.84 43.91
N ALA A 2 11.14 5.66 42.90
CA ALA A 2 10.07 6.35 42.18
C ALA A 2 9.38 5.32 41.26
N GLU A 3 8.11 5.04 41.49
CA GLU A 3 7.28 4.34 40.53
C GLU A 3 7.33 5.17 39.23
N ALA A 4 7.94 4.61 38.20
CA ALA A 4 7.80 5.12 36.86
C ALA A 4 6.31 5.02 36.52
N GLY A 5 5.59 6.14 36.57
CA GLY A 5 4.18 6.19 36.18
C GLY A 5 4.00 5.55 34.83
N ALA A 6 3.18 4.51 34.77
CA ALA A 6 2.84 3.88 33.50
C ALA A 6 2.28 4.98 32.58
N VAL A 7 2.95 5.22 31.48
CA VAL A 7 2.43 6.13 30.44
C VAL A 7 1.11 5.55 29.97
N GLU A 8 0.02 6.29 30.15
CA GLU A 8 -1.31 5.88 29.71
C GLU A 8 -1.28 5.75 28.18
N ARG A 9 -1.46 4.50 27.69
CA ARG A 9 -1.48 4.22 26.25
C ARG A 9 -2.80 4.69 25.66
N LEU A 10 -2.71 5.21 24.46
CA LEU A 10 -3.90 5.58 23.68
C LEU A 10 -4.49 4.31 23.05
N ALA A 11 -5.81 4.17 23.12
CA ALA A 11 -6.53 3.19 22.32
C ALA A 11 -6.63 3.65 20.86
N ASP A 12 -6.72 2.72 19.93
CA ASP A 12 -6.72 2.99 18.48
C ASP A 12 -7.74 4.07 18.04
N PRO A 13 -9.01 4.09 18.51
CA PRO A 13 -9.93 5.17 18.16
C PRO A 13 -9.48 6.55 18.65
N ALA A 14 -8.70 6.60 19.72
CA ALA A 14 -8.15 7.84 20.22
C ALA A 14 -6.93 8.30 19.40
N VAL A 15 -6.18 7.36 18.82
CA VAL A 15 -5.12 7.66 17.86
C VAL A 15 -5.72 8.20 16.57
N GLU A 16 -6.70 7.53 15.98
CA GLU A 16 -7.42 7.98 14.78
C GLU A 16 -7.97 9.41 14.92
N SER A 17 -8.63 9.68 16.05
CA SER A 17 -9.17 11.03 16.32
C SER A 17 -8.07 12.10 16.36
N ARG A 18 -6.87 11.76 16.84
CA ARG A 18 -5.73 12.69 16.88
C ARG A 18 -5.12 12.90 15.51
N LEU A 19 -5.01 11.84 14.71
CA LEU A 19 -4.53 11.93 13.33
C LEU A 19 -5.47 12.82 12.51
N ALA A 20 -6.78 12.57 12.54
CA ALA A 20 -7.76 13.40 11.85
C ALA A 20 -7.71 14.89 12.31
N ARG A 21 -7.43 15.14 13.60
CA ARG A 21 -7.25 16.50 14.09
C ARG A 21 -5.94 17.14 13.61
N LEU A 22 -4.88 16.35 13.52
CA LEU A 22 -3.60 16.80 12.98
C LEU A 22 -3.74 17.22 11.51
N ASP A 23 -4.40 16.41 10.69
CA ASP A 23 -4.67 16.70 9.28
C ASP A 23 -5.40 18.04 9.11
N GLN A 24 -6.47 18.27 9.88
CA GLN A 24 -7.20 19.54 9.86
C GLN A 24 -6.33 20.75 10.24
N LEU A 25 -5.40 20.57 11.18
CA LEU A 25 -4.50 21.65 11.59
C LEU A 25 -3.45 21.95 10.53
N LEU A 26 -2.91 20.91 9.88
CA LEU A 26 -1.95 21.05 8.79
C LEU A 26 -2.60 21.71 7.57
N GLU A 27 -3.79 21.28 7.17
CA GLU A 27 -4.57 21.91 6.10
C GLU A 27 -4.84 23.40 6.40
N GLY A 28 -5.18 23.73 7.66
CA GLY A 28 -5.35 25.12 8.10
C GLY A 28 -4.06 25.94 8.02
N LEU A 29 -2.91 25.33 8.32
CA LEU A 29 -1.61 25.98 8.19
C LEU A 29 -1.24 26.21 6.72
N GLU A 30 -1.48 25.26 5.84
CA GLU A 30 -1.20 25.38 4.39
C GLU A 30 -2.06 26.45 3.74
N SER A 31 -3.32 26.59 4.18
CA SER A 31 -4.28 27.57 3.66
C SER A 31 -3.96 29.02 4.06
N ALA A 32 -3.15 29.24 5.09
CA ALA A 32 -2.83 30.56 5.63
C ALA A 32 -1.32 30.86 5.59
N PRO A 33 -0.73 31.08 4.41
CA PRO A 33 0.72 31.24 4.26
C PRO A 33 1.21 32.51 4.99
N GLY A 34 2.28 32.33 5.78
CA GLY A 34 2.90 33.41 6.53
C GLY A 34 4.27 32.99 7.11
N PRO A 35 5.07 33.90 7.65
CA PRO A 35 6.36 33.57 8.24
C PRO A 35 6.21 32.62 9.45
N GLY A 36 5.19 32.81 10.27
CA GLY A 36 4.90 31.92 11.41
C GLY A 36 4.48 30.53 10.96
N THR A 37 3.66 30.42 9.93
CA THR A 37 3.23 29.16 9.33
C THR A 37 4.40 28.35 8.80
N ARG A 38 5.32 29.00 8.09
CA ARG A 38 6.54 28.32 7.58
C ARG A 38 7.39 27.75 8.71
N SER A 39 7.58 28.52 9.78
CA SER A 39 8.33 28.04 10.94
C SER A 39 7.62 26.87 11.67
N ALA A 40 6.28 26.87 11.72
CA ALA A 40 5.50 25.79 12.31
C ALA A 40 5.63 24.50 11.46
N ILE A 41 5.50 24.59 10.15
CA ILE A 41 5.66 23.46 9.24
C ILE A 41 7.10 22.88 9.34
N GLU A 42 8.11 23.76 9.36
CA GLU A 42 9.50 23.32 9.52
C GLU A 42 9.73 22.63 10.88
N ALA A 43 9.12 23.11 11.95
CA ALA A 43 9.21 22.47 13.26
C ALA A 43 8.56 21.06 13.26
N VAL A 44 7.38 20.91 12.62
CA VAL A 44 6.73 19.59 12.45
C VAL A 44 7.63 18.65 11.66
N ARG A 45 8.20 19.12 10.54
CA ARG A 45 9.11 18.33 9.71
C ARG A 45 10.31 17.83 10.50
N LEU A 46 10.99 18.71 11.23
CA LEU A 46 12.14 18.34 12.07
C LEU A 46 11.77 17.33 13.16
N LEU A 47 10.60 17.48 13.80
CA LEU A 47 10.10 16.51 14.76
C LEU A 47 9.85 15.13 14.10
N THR A 48 9.24 15.11 12.92
CA THR A 48 8.99 13.89 12.16
C THR A 48 10.31 13.20 11.79
N GLU A 49 11.32 13.94 11.35
CA GLU A 49 12.65 13.40 11.06
C GLU A 49 13.32 12.78 12.29
N VAL A 50 13.24 13.44 13.47
CA VAL A 50 13.80 12.91 14.72
C VAL A 50 13.07 11.65 15.17
N TYR A 51 11.74 11.59 15.05
CA TYR A 51 10.99 10.39 15.39
C TYR A 51 11.24 9.25 14.40
N GLY A 52 11.40 9.55 13.12
CA GLY A 52 11.79 8.56 12.11
C GLY A 52 13.15 7.94 12.42
N GLU A 53 14.14 8.77 12.76
CA GLU A 53 15.48 8.28 13.20
C GLU A 53 15.39 7.43 14.47
N ALA A 54 14.56 7.81 15.44
CA ALA A 54 14.37 7.01 16.65
C ALA A 54 13.75 5.64 16.33
N LEU A 55 12.74 5.59 15.42
CA LEU A 55 12.16 4.33 14.95
C LEU A 55 13.17 3.48 14.17
N ALA A 56 13.99 4.08 13.32
CA ALA A 56 15.05 3.37 12.60
C ALA A 56 16.00 2.67 13.57
N ARG A 57 16.42 3.34 14.63
CA ARG A 57 17.27 2.73 15.69
C ARG A 57 16.56 1.60 16.43
N VAL A 58 15.25 1.70 16.65
CA VAL A 58 14.48 0.60 17.23
C VAL A 58 14.51 -0.61 16.29
N MET A 59 14.32 -0.39 14.97
CA MET A 59 14.39 -1.46 13.97
C MET A 59 15.77 -2.09 13.87
N ASP A 60 16.87 -1.30 13.98
CA ASP A 60 18.25 -1.80 14.00
C ASP A 60 18.55 -2.73 15.19
N HIS A 61 17.85 -2.54 16.31
CA HIS A 61 17.99 -3.37 17.50
C HIS A 61 16.97 -4.52 17.55
N ALA A 62 16.00 -4.56 16.66
CA ALA A 62 14.99 -5.60 16.61
C ALA A 62 15.51 -6.86 15.90
N ASP A 63 15.26 -8.03 16.48
CA ASP A 63 15.42 -9.28 15.74
C ASP A 63 14.31 -9.46 14.69
N ALA A 64 14.44 -10.46 13.83
CA ALA A 64 13.48 -10.70 12.74
C ALA A 64 12.05 -10.87 13.26
N GLN A 65 11.84 -11.59 14.37
CA GLN A 65 10.53 -11.82 14.96
C GLN A 65 9.91 -10.54 15.54
N LEU A 66 10.72 -9.69 16.16
CA LEU A 66 10.25 -8.40 16.66
C LEU A 66 9.93 -7.45 15.50
N SER A 67 10.77 -7.42 14.47
CA SER A 67 10.57 -6.60 13.27
C SER A 67 9.24 -6.96 12.57
N GLU A 68 8.93 -8.26 12.42
CA GLU A 68 7.64 -8.70 11.87
C GLU A 68 6.46 -8.22 12.74
N ARG A 69 6.53 -8.38 14.06
CA ARG A 69 5.46 -7.93 14.95
C ARG A 69 5.25 -6.43 14.95
N LEU A 70 6.33 -5.64 14.83
CA LEU A 70 6.25 -4.19 14.71
C LEU A 70 5.61 -3.78 13.37
N ALA A 71 5.95 -4.48 12.30
CA ALA A 71 5.39 -4.24 10.96
C ALA A 71 3.92 -4.70 10.83
N ASP A 72 3.50 -5.70 11.59
CA ASP A 72 2.11 -6.19 11.60
C ASP A 72 1.17 -5.35 12.48
N ASP A 73 1.71 -4.50 13.38
CA ASP A 73 0.92 -3.50 14.10
C ASP A 73 0.50 -2.39 13.13
N GLU A 74 -0.78 -2.10 13.07
CA GLU A 74 -1.34 -1.18 12.06
C GLU A 74 -0.73 0.22 12.14
N LEU A 75 -0.62 0.80 13.33
CA LEU A 75 -0.05 2.12 13.52
C LEU A 75 1.45 2.15 13.23
N LEU A 76 2.17 1.18 13.81
CA LEU A 76 3.62 1.10 13.63
C LEU A 76 3.97 0.78 12.17
N GLY A 77 3.27 -0.14 11.53
CA GLY A 77 3.46 -0.47 10.13
C GLY A 77 3.32 0.75 9.22
N HIS A 78 2.29 1.56 9.41
CA HIS A 78 2.14 2.82 8.68
C HIS A 78 3.28 3.81 8.94
N LEU A 79 3.72 3.94 10.20
CA LEU A 79 4.87 4.81 10.53
C LEU A 79 6.17 4.31 9.91
N LEU A 80 6.41 2.99 9.92
CA LEU A 80 7.59 2.40 9.27
C LEU A 80 7.60 2.65 7.76
N VAL A 81 6.43 2.56 7.12
CA VAL A 81 6.27 2.91 5.70
C VAL A 81 6.52 4.40 5.47
N LEU A 82 5.92 5.28 6.27
CA LEU A 82 6.08 6.73 6.17
C LEU A 82 7.54 7.17 6.23
N HIS A 83 8.34 6.47 7.05
CA HIS A 83 9.77 6.76 7.21
C HIS A 83 10.69 5.94 6.29
N GLY A 84 10.14 5.11 5.40
CA GLY A 84 10.90 4.29 4.46
C GLY A 84 11.75 3.18 5.11
N ILE A 85 11.40 2.75 6.32
CA ILE A 85 12.12 1.75 7.12
C ILE A 85 11.32 0.46 7.37
N HIS A 86 10.26 0.24 6.60
CA HIS A 86 9.44 -0.96 6.72
C HIS A 86 10.26 -2.20 6.27
N PRO A 87 10.30 -3.31 7.06
CA PRO A 87 11.14 -4.47 6.77
C PRO A 87 10.68 -5.26 5.53
N GLU A 88 9.40 -5.19 5.18
CA GLU A 88 8.90 -5.80 3.95
C GLU A 88 9.07 -4.87 2.73
N PRO A 89 9.53 -5.43 1.59
CA PRO A 89 9.55 -4.70 0.32
C PRO A 89 8.14 -4.23 -0.10
N VAL A 90 8.09 -3.12 -0.82
CA VAL A 90 6.85 -2.53 -1.37
C VAL A 90 5.98 -3.55 -2.10
N GLU A 91 6.61 -4.41 -2.89
CA GLU A 91 5.96 -5.45 -3.69
C GLU A 91 5.20 -6.46 -2.83
N ARG A 92 5.79 -6.87 -1.69
CA ARG A 92 5.16 -7.82 -0.76
C ARG A 92 4.02 -7.17 0.03
N ARG A 93 4.18 -5.93 0.46
CA ARG A 93 3.12 -5.16 1.13
C ARG A 93 1.91 -4.99 0.22
N ALA A 94 2.13 -4.59 -1.03
CA ALA A 94 1.09 -4.43 -2.04
C ALA A 94 0.37 -5.75 -2.36
N ALA A 95 1.13 -6.83 -2.56
CA ALA A 95 0.56 -8.15 -2.78
C ALA A 95 -0.34 -8.61 -1.61
N ARG A 96 0.11 -8.39 -0.37
CA ARG A 96 -0.67 -8.70 0.84
C ARG A 96 -1.96 -7.87 0.93
N ALA A 97 -1.92 -6.60 0.53
CA ALA A 97 -3.11 -5.75 0.49
C ALA A 97 -4.15 -6.26 -0.52
N VAL A 98 -3.70 -6.68 -1.70
CA VAL A 98 -4.57 -7.28 -2.73
C VAL A 98 -5.17 -8.59 -2.24
N GLU A 99 -4.38 -9.48 -1.63
CA GLU A 99 -4.88 -10.75 -1.07
C GLU A 99 -5.92 -10.55 0.03
N ARG A 100 -5.81 -9.51 0.86
CA ARG A 100 -6.84 -9.18 1.87
C ARG A 100 -8.17 -8.76 1.25
N LEU A 101 -8.15 -8.10 0.09
CA LEU A 101 -9.36 -7.68 -0.62
C LEU A 101 -9.98 -8.79 -1.46
N ARG A 102 -9.19 -9.80 -1.83
CA ARG A 102 -9.60 -10.87 -2.73
C ARG A 102 -10.91 -11.54 -2.34
N PRO A 103 -11.18 -11.92 -1.06
CA PRO A 103 -12.46 -12.51 -0.68
C PRO A 103 -13.66 -11.62 -0.98
N ALA A 104 -13.57 -10.31 -0.68
CA ALA A 104 -14.65 -9.36 -0.95
C ALA A 104 -14.89 -9.15 -2.46
N VAL A 105 -13.86 -9.27 -3.28
CA VAL A 105 -13.96 -9.23 -4.75
C VAL A 105 -14.63 -10.51 -5.27
N GLN A 106 -14.26 -11.67 -4.71
CA GLN A 106 -14.84 -12.97 -5.07
C GLN A 106 -16.32 -13.07 -4.71
N GLU A 107 -16.74 -12.52 -3.58
CA GLU A 107 -18.16 -12.44 -3.20
C GLU A 107 -19.00 -11.65 -4.23
N ARG A 108 -18.39 -10.75 -4.97
CA ARG A 108 -19.00 -9.97 -6.07
C ARG A 108 -18.87 -10.64 -7.44
N GLY A 109 -18.36 -11.88 -7.49
CA GLY A 109 -18.22 -12.67 -8.70
C GLY A 109 -16.99 -12.31 -9.56
N GLY A 110 -16.02 -11.58 -9.00
CA GLY A 110 -14.75 -11.28 -9.64
C GLY A 110 -13.58 -12.02 -8.97
N ASP A 111 -12.36 -11.72 -9.44
CA ASP A 111 -11.12 -12.08 -8.76
C ASP A 111 -10.07 -11.00 -8.98
N VAL A 112 -9.14 -10.85 -8.02
CA VAL A 112 -8.05 -9.90 -8.10
C VAL A 112 -6.75 -10.60 -7.69
N GLU A 113 -5.70 -10.39 -8.48
CA GLU A 113 -4.36 -10.90 -8.22
C GLU A 113 -3.33 -9.79 -8.39
N TRP A 114 -2.34 -9.78 -7.52
CA TRP A 114 -1.16 -8.93 -7.70
C TRP A 114 -0.30 -9.46 -8.85
N ALA A 115 0.08 -8.59 -9.78
CA ALA A 115 0.87 -8.96 -10.96
C ALA A 115 2.32 -8.42 -10.92
N GLY A 116 2.65 -7.57 -9.93
CA GLY A 116 4.00 -7.03 -9.75
C GLY A 116 4.05 -5.52 -9.82
N VAL A 117 5.27 -4.97 -9.87
CA VAL A 117 5.56 -3.54 -9.98
C VAL A 117 6.28 -3.27 -11.29
N ASP A 118 5.91 -2.19 -11.96
CA ASP A 118 6.54 -1.67 -13.17
C ASP A 118 6.92 -0.20 -12.93
N GLY A 119 8.17 0.03 -12.54
CA GLY A 119 8.62 1.33 -12.06
C GLY A 119 7.94 1.73 -10.76
N GLU A 120 7.13 2.79 -10.78
CA GLU A 120 6.33 3.27 -9.65
C GLU A 120 4.85 2.90 -9.78
N VAL A 121 4.51 1.98 -10.70
CA VAL A 121 3.12 1.56 -10.96
C VAL A 121 2.92 0.12 -10.53
N GLY A 122 1.97 -0.10 -9.62
CA GLY A 122 1.52 -1.43 -9.25
C GLY A 122 0.65 -2.04 -10.35
N ARG A 123 0.84 -3.30 -10.65
CA ARG A 123 0.07 -4.05 -11.66
C ARG A 123 -0.82 -5.07 -10.97
N VAL A 124 -2.11 -5.06 -11.31
CA VAL A 124 -3.10 -6.02 -10.82
C VAL A 124 -3.83 -6.69 -11.98
N ARG A 125 -4.12 -7.97 -11.82
CA ARG A 125 -4.99 -8.69 -12.75
C ARG A 125 -6.38 -8.77 -12.15
N LEU A 126 -7.34 -8.13 -12.81
CA LEU A 126 -8.75 -8.19 -12.45
C LEU A 126 -9.45 -9.14 -13.41
N THR A 127 -10.13 -10.14 -12.87
CA THR A 127 -11.01 -11.03 -13.62
C THR A 127 -12.44 -10.76 -13.16
N THR A 128 -13.29 -10.31 -14.08
CA THR A 128 -14.72 -10.21 -13.77
C THR A 128 -15.39 -11.49 -14.24
N GLY A 129 -16.13 -12.15 -13.36
CA GLY A 129 -16.96 -13.31 -13.71
C GLY A 129 -17.98 -12.86 -14.75
N GLY A 130 -17.81 -13.33 -15.97
CA GLY A 130 -18.59 -12.88 -17.13
C GLY A 130 -20.08 -13.18 -16.99
N CYS A 131 -20.87 -12.13 -16.92
CA CYS A 131 -22.24 -12.11 -17.40
C CYS A 131 -22.50 -10.75 -18.04
N GLY A 132 -22.52 -10.74 -19.37
CA GLY A 132 -23.26 -9.78 -20.20
C GLY A 132 -22.92 -8.30 -20.07
N SER A 133 -22.49 -7.74 -21.15
CA SER A 133 -22.49 -6.30 -21.49
C SER A 133 -23.62 -5.53 -20.79
N GLY A 134 -23.33 -4.77 -19.72
CA GLY A 134 -24.35 -3.87 -19.20
C GLY A 134 -24.13 -3.15 -17.87
N CYS A 135 -23.19 -3.53 -17.02
CA CYS A 135 -22.97 -2.86 -15.75
C CYS A 135 -21.51 -2.40 -15.58
N GLY A 136 -21.19 -1.25 -16.14
CA GLY A 136 -19.88 -0.60 -16.01
C GLY A 136 -19.55 -0.05 -14.61
N GLY A 137 -20.45 -0.15 -13.63
CA GLY A 137 -20.25 0.38 -12.29
C GLY A 137 -19.42 -0.49 -11.35
N GLY A 138 -19.52 -1.81 -11.47
CA GLY A 138 -18.89 -2.72 -10.50
C GLY A 138 -17.37 -2.86 -10.64
N THR A 139 -16.83 -2.70 -11.84
CA THR A 139 -15.39 -2.85 -12.10
C THR A 139 -14.60 -1.63 -11.66
N SER A 140 -15.16 -0.43 -11.85
CA SER A 140 -14.53 0.83 -11.42
C SER A 140 -14.42 0.91 -9.92
N ASP A 141 -15.44 0.50 -9.17
CA ASP A 141 -15.47 0.53 -7.72
C ASP A 141 -14.46 -0.46 -7.10
N VAL A 142 -14.33 -1.66 -7.69
CA VAL A 142 -13.31 -2.63 -7.28
C VAL A 142 -11.91 -2.12 -7.57
N THR A 143 -11.70 -1.52 -8.75
CA THR A 143 -10.38 -0.95 -9.10
C THR A 143 -10.02 0.18 -8.15
N ALA A 144 -10.94 1.08 -7.84
CA ALA A 144 -10.71 2.17 -6.89
C ALA A 144 -10.37 1.65 -5.49
N ALA A 145 -11.13 0.66 -4.98
CA ALA A 145 -10.87 0.06 -3.68
C ALA A 145 -9.50 -0.65 -3.61
N VAL A 146 -9.12 -1.35 -4.69
CA VAL A 146 -7.78 -1.98 -4.79
C VAL A 146 -6.68 -0.93 -4.82
N GLN A 147 -6.86 0.13 -5.61
CA GLN A 147 -5.89 1.23 -5.68
C GLN A 147 -5.71 1.89 -4.31
N GLU A 148 -6.80 2.24 -3.64
CA GLU A 148 -6.77 2.84 -2.30
C GLU A 148 -6.04 1.96 -1.30
N ALA A 149 -6.39 0.67 -1.22
CA ALA A 149 -5.79 -0.26 -0.29
C ALA A 149 -4.29 -0.51 -0.55
N VAL A 150 -3.88 -0.54 -1.82
CA VAL A 150 -2.46 -0.72 -2.17
C VAL A 150 -1.66 0.54 -1.87
N LEU A 151 -2.16 1.73 -2.25
CA LEU A 151 -1.45 2.99 -2.02
C LEU A 151 -1.35 3.34 -0.52
N ALA A 152 -2.32 2.90 0.30
CA ALA A 152 -2.25 3.07 1.76
C ALA A 152 -1.06 2.34 2.41
N VAL A 153 -0.63 1.19 1.85
CA VAL A 153 0.50 0.40 2.39
C VAL A 153 1.77 0.50 1.55
N ALA A 154 1.69 1.12 0.39
CA ALA A 154 2.78 1.25 -0.58
C ALA A 154 2.78 2.65 -1.23
N PRO A 155 2.99 3.74 -0.43
CA PRO A 155 2.96 5.12 -0.93
C PRO A 155 4.10 5.43 -1.91
N GLU A 156 5.07 4.55 -2.06
CA GLU A 156 6.11 4.63 -3.08
C GLU A 156 5.56 4.40 -4.50
N LEU A 157 4.37 3.80 -4.60
CA LEU A 157 3.67 3.64 -5.87
C LEU A 157 2.81 4.87 -6.15
N THR A 158 2.85 5.34 -7.40
CA THR A 158 2.08 6.51 -7.84
C THR A 158 0.69 6.13 -8.36
N ALA A 159 0.52 4.88 -8.79
CA ALA A 159 -0.74 4.35 -9.32
C ALA A 159 -0.81 2.82 -9.22
N VAL A 160 -2.03 2.31 -9.33
CA VAL A 160 -2.28 0.87 -9.53
C VAL A 160 -3.12 0.71 -10.79
N GLU A 161 -2.61 -0.06 -11.73
CA GLU A 161 -3.23 -0.24 -13.03
C GLU A 161 -3.46 -1.72 -13.36
N PRO A 162 -4.43 -2.03 -14.21
CA PRO A 162 -4.58 -3.39 -14.72
C PRO A 162 -3.31 -3.86 -15.44
N ALA A 163 -2.88 -5.08 -15.15
CA ALA A 163 -1.78 -5.70 -15.88
C ALA A 163 -2.18 -5.85 -17.36
N PRO A 164 -1.26 -5.61 -18.30
CA PRO A 164 -1.53 -5.86 -19.71
C PRO A 164 -1.97 -7.31 -19.89
N ALA A 165 -3.01 -7.53 -20.69
CA ALA A 165 -3.46 -8.86 -21.00
C ALA A 165 -2.28 -9.66 -21.56
N THR A 166 -1.90 -10.73 -20.87
CA THR A 166 -0.91 -11.65 -21.42
C THR A 166 -1.50 -12.19 -22.70
N ALA A 167 -0.94 -11.82 -23.84
CA ALA A 167 -1.36 -12.39 -25.11
C ALA A 167 -1.30 -13.92 -24.96
N PRO A 168 -2.35 -14.66 -25.30
CA PRO A 168 -2.31 -16.10 -25.22
C PRO A 168 -1.08 -16.56 -25.98
N ALA A 169 -0.27 -17.42 -25.36
CA ALA A 169 0.93 -17.95 -26.00
C ALA A 169 0.52 -18.45 -27.38
N ALA A 170 1.10 -17.88 -28.44
CA ALA A 170 0.74 -18.21 -29.79
C ALA A 170 0.96 -19.72 -29.95
N PHE A 171 -0.13 -20.47 -29.99
CA PHE A 171 -0.08 -21.91 -30.24
C PHE A 171 0.44 -22.09 -31.67
N VAL A 172 1.72 -22.45 -31.81
CA VAL A 172 2.27 -22.82 -33.12
C VAL A 172 1.90 -24.29 -33.34
N PRO A 173 0.94 -24.61 -34.22
CA PRO A 173 0.59 -25.98 -34.48
C PRO A 173 1.80 -26.68 -35.09
N LEU A 174 2.15 -27.84 -34.54
CA LEU A 174 3.30 -28.68 -34.96
C LEU A 174 3.26 -29.11 -36.43
N THR A 175 2.13 -28.97 -37.10
CA THR A 175 1.95 -29.25 -38.53
C THR A 175 2.79 -28.35 -39.45
N THR A 176 3.24 -27.18 -38.97
CA THR A 176 4.11 -26.28 -39.76
C THR A 176 5.57 -26.74 -39.80
N LEU A 177 5.97 -27.73 -39.00
CA LEU A 177 7.36 -28.22 -38.94
C LEU A 177 7.64 -29.41 -39.85
N THR A 178 6.62 -30.03 -40.47
CA THR A 178 6.80 -31.27 -41.25
C THR A 178 6.91 -31.05 -42.74
N HIS A 179 6.95 -29.82 -43.25
CA HIS A 179 7.05 -29.57 -44.71
C HIS A 179 8.44 -29.05 -45.11
N ARG A 180 9.45 -29.85 -44.83
CA ARG A 180 10.77 -29.69 -45.47
C ARG A 180 11.37 -31.04 -45.82
N GLY A 181 11.21 -31.42 -47.08
CA GLY A 181 12.00 -32.49 -47.66
C GLY A 181 11.28 -33.30 -48.70
N SER A 182 11.53 -33.00 -49.95
CA SER A 182 12.02 -34.05 -50.85
C SER A 182 12.40 -33.46 -52.21
N PRO A 183 13.39 -34.06 -52.86
CA PRO A 183 14.24 -33.49 -53.86
C PRO A 183 13.58 -33.44 -55.23
#